data_0c7ca85753cf23b5d2c86356b95d6bda
#
_entry.id   0c7ca85753cf23b5d2c86356b95d6bda
#
_cell.length_a   1.000
_cell.length_b   1.000
_cell.length_c   1.000
_cell.angle_alpha   90.00
_cell.angle_beta   90.00
_cell.angle_gamma   90.00
#
_symmetry.space_group_name_H-M   'P 1'
#
loop_
_entity.id
_entity.type
_entity.pdbx_description
1 polymer ?
#
loop_
_entity_poly.entity_id
_entity_poly.type
_entity_poly.pdbx_seq_one_letter_code
_entity_poly.pdbx_strand_id
1 'polypeptide(L)'
;MGLVWFVYVGGCEYWSVVFDAYGEVNRYLARNKLPVRLVIPSFGGMIRGDDVLSVKPGFTVMIRTGGGKVRAYSLEGIIDMLHGWLVKTRHEISEIYEKYYREKILNENEGEGQEKNGMDKTKEKVKSPYQIPDTVIGVVSLPLVTRNPYLDFYEKFLGVQKQISGLNIVVVSASPFYHENKLIFSERLFKAILHELGHAFGLSHCSKNCVMNPPSTIKEWDSRTPSFCSKCLPELKRNVERKDKN
;
A
#
# COMPACT_ATOMS: atom_id res chain seq x y z
N MET A 1 6.45 -12.80 8.48
CA MET A 1 6.67 -12.16 7.14
C MET A 1 5.60 -11.11 6.95
N GLY A 2 5.98 -9.82 6.91
CA GLY A 2 5.04 -8.72 6.75
C GLY A 2 4.34 -8.75 5.40
N LEU A 3 3.01 -8.70 5.41
CA LEU A 3 2.20 -8.56 4.20
C LEU A 3 1.77 -7.11 4.02
N VAL A 4 1.80 -6.63 2.79
CA VAL A 4 1.36 -5.29 2.40
C VAL A 4 0.38 -5.43 1.24
N TRP A 5 -0.82 -4.90 1.37
CA TRP A 5 -1.76 -4.91 0.26
C TRP A 5 -1.36 -3.90 -0.80
N PHE A 6 -1.41 -4.35 -2.04
CA PHE A 6 -1.14 -3.54 -3.21
C PHE A 6 -2.41 -3.37 -4.04
N VAL A 7 -2.79 -2.12 -4.29
CA VAL A 7 -4.04 -1.75 -4.93
C VAL A 7 -3.76 -0.74 -6.04
N TYR A 8 -4.34 -0.93 -7.20
CA TYR A 8 -4.33 0.08 -8.28
C TYR A 8 -5.67 0.80 -8.35
N VAL A 9 -5.62 2.12 -8.49
CA VAL A 9 -6.79 2.99 -8.49
C VAL A 9 -6.81 3.82 -9.76
N GLY A 10 -7.73 3.54 -10.67
CA GLY A 10 -7.88 4.30 -11.92
C GLY A 10 -8.31 3.46 -13.11
N GLY A 11 -8.24 4.06 -14.30
CA GLY A 11 -8.46 3.37 -15.56
C GLY A 11 -7.35 2.38 -15.90
N CYS A 12 -7.55 1.61 -16.97
CA CYS A 12 -6.60 0.55 -17.35
C CYS A 12 -5.33 1.06 -18.06
N GLU A 13 -5.20 2.36 -18.31
CA GLU A 13 -4.13 2.94 -19.13
C GLU A 13 -2.71 2.66 -18.63
N TYR A 14 -2.49 2.57 -17.31
CA TYR A 14 -1.18 2.30 -16.72
C TYR A 14 -1.06 0.91 -16.08
N TRP A 15 -2.10 0.10 -16.18
CA TRP A 15 -2.20 -1.18 -15.48
C TRP A 15 -0.97 -2.08 -15.70
N SER A 16 -0.57 -2.31 -16.96
CA SER A 16 0.55 -3.20 -17.28
C SER A 16 1.86 -2.73 -16.64
N VAL A 17 2.13 -1.43 -16.71
CA VAL A 17 3.37 -0.83 -16.16
C VAL A 17 3.37 -0.85 -14.63
N VAL A 18 2.21 -0.59 -14.02
CA VAL A 18 2.06 -0.68 -12.55
C VAL A 18 2.26 -2.11 -12.06
N PHE A 19 1.78 -3.09 -12.83
CA PHE A 19 1.96 -4.52 -12.51
C PHE A 19 3.41 -4.97 -12.66
N ASP A 20 4.12 -4.46 -13.68
CA ASP A 20 5.55 -4.70 -13.85
C ASP A 20 6.34 -4.14 -12.67
N ALA A 21 6.04 -2.90 -12.26
CA ALA A 21 6.67 -2.28 -11.08
C ALA A 21 6.38 -3.06 -9.77
N TYR A 22 5.14 -3.52 -9.57
CA TYR A 22 4.78 -4.41 -8.46
C TYR A 22 5.63 -5.69 -8.44
N GLY A 23 5.78 -6.33 -9.59
CA GLY A 23 6.62 -7.53 -9.73
C GLY A 23 8.09 -7.25 -9.40
N GLU A 24 8.65 -6.13 -9.85
CA GLU A 24 10.02 -5.72 -9.53
C GLU A 24 10.22 -5.42 -8.04
N VAL A 25 9.27 -4.75 -7.39
CA VAL A 25 9.34 -4.54 -5.94
C VAL A 25 9.40 -5.88 -5.20
N ASN A 26 8.54 -6.82 -5.51
CA ASN A 26 8.56 -8.14 -4.86
C ASN A 26 9.87 -8.89 -5.13
N ARG A 27 10.41 -8.83 -6.37
CA ARG A 27 11.72 -9.42 -6.70
C ARG A 27 12.85 -8.76 -5.89
N TYR A 28 12.83 -7.43 -5.76
CA TYR A 28 13.80 -6.69 -4.97
C TYR A 28 13.76 -7.07 -3.49
N LEU A 29 12.56 -7.12 -2.90
CA LEU A 29 12.37 -7.51 -1.51
C LEU A 29 12.91 -8.92 -1.24
N ALA A 30 12.60 -9.87 -2.12
CA ALA A 30 13.07 -11.25 -2.02
C ALA A 30 14.60 -11.38 -2.14
N ARG A 31 15.22 -10.73 -3.15
CA ARG A 31 16.69 -10.74 -3.35
C ARG A 31 17.43 -10.17 -2.15
N ASN A 32 16.89 -9.16 -1.51
CA ASN A 32 17.48 -8.53 -0.33
C ASN A 32 17.10 -9.23 0.99
N LYS A 33 16.37 -10.36 0.93
CA LYS A 33 15.91 -11.12 2.10
C LYS A 33 15.14 -10.25 3.10
N LEU A 34 14.33 -9.32 2.56
CA LEU A 34 13.41 -8.52 3.37
C LEU A 34 12.17 -9.35 3.67
N PRO A 35 11.76 -9.51 4.94
CA PRO A 35 10.60 -10.32 5.30
C PRO A 35 9.29 -9.58 5.06
N VAL A 36 9.15 -8.97 3.88
CA VAL A 36 7.96 -8.22 3.42
C VAL A 36 7.58 -8.68 2.04
N ARG A 37 6.29 -8.75 1.76
CA ARG A 37 5.73 -9.07 0.45
C ARG A 37 4.54 -8.18 0.15
N LEU A 38 4.52 -7.61 -1.05
CA LEU A 38 3.31 -7.01 -1.60
C LEU A 38 2.37 -8.11 -2.10
N VAL A 39 1.11 -8.01 -1.78
CA VAL A 39 0.07 -8.94 -2.23
C VAL A 39 -1.12 -8.17 -2.78
N ILE A 40 -1.67 -8.67 -3.87
CA ILE A 40 -2.93 -8.15 -4.40
C ILE A 40 -4.04 -8.90 -3.67
N PRO A 41 -4.97 -8.21 -3.01
CA PRO A 41 -6.07 -8.86 -2.32
C PRO A 41 -6.95 -9.62 -3.31
N SER A 42 -7.16 -10.91 -3.04
CA SER A 42 -7.95 -11.80 -3.92
C SER A 42 -9.46 -11.66 -3.72
N PHE A 43 -9.90 -10.98 -2.66
CA PHE A 43 -11.30 -10.72 -2.40
C PHE A 43 -11.78 -9.56 -3.28
N GLY A 44 -12.57 -9.92 -4.30
CA GLY A 44 -13.16 -8.93 -5.20
C GLY A 44 -12.42 -8.73 -6.50
N GLY A 45 -11.47 -9.63 -6.87
CA GLY A 45 -10.72 -9.43 -8.12
C GLY A 45 -9.99 -8.09 -8.14
N MET A 46 -9.33 -7.76 -9.22
CA MET A 46 -8.84 -6.39 -9.41
C MET A 46 -9.86 -5.39 -8.90
N ILE A 47 -9.44 -4.51 -8.00
CA ILE A 47 -10.21 -3.32 -7.71
C ILE A 47 -10.26 -2.57 -9.05
N ARG A 48 -11.26 -2.91 -9.87
CA ARG A 48 -11.54 -2.14 -11.08
C ARG A 48 -11.78 -0.74 -10.60
N GLY A 49 -11.15 0.24 -11.25
CA GLY A 49 -11.40 1.65 -10.97
C GLY A 49 -12.91 1.98 -10.89
N ASP A 50 -13.74 1.13 -11.51
CA ASP A 50 -15.19 1.23 -11.55
C ASP A 50 -15.86 0.66 -10.28
N ASP A 51 -15.31 -0.35 -9.61
CA ASP A 51 -15.91 -1.00 -8.43
C ASP A 51 -15.49 -0.36 -7.10
N VAL A 52 -14.27 0.16 -7.04
CA VAL A 52 -13.76 0.85 -5.83
C VAL A 52 -13.98 2.34 -5.92
N LEU A 53 -14.11 2.81 -7.15
CA LEU A 53 -14.28 4.20 -7.45
C LEU A 53 -15.32 4.39 -8.56
N SER A 54 -16.54 4.07 -8.29
CA SER A 54 -17.55 5.10 -8.52
C SER A 54 -17.09 6.28 -7.62
N VAL A 55 -16.08 7.02 -8.12
CA VAL A 55 -15.42 8.11 -7.41
C VAL A 55 -16.51 9.00 -6.92
N LYS A 56 -16.79 8.94 -5.61
CA LYS A 56 -17.80 9.82 -5.02
C LYS A 56 -17.45 11.24 -5.45
N PRO A 57 -18.43 12.05 -5.85
CA PRO A 57 -18.18 13.46 -6.14
C PRO A 57 -17.34 14.04 -4.99
N GLY A 58 -16.19 14.62 -5.26
CA GLY A 58 -15.26 15.16 -4.25
C GLY A 58 -13.88 14.51 -4.22
N PHE A 59 -13.69 13.30 -4.77
CA PHE A 59 -12.34 12.70 -4.86
C PHE A 59 -11.53 13.24 -6.03
N THR A 60 -12.19 13.74 -7.08
CA THR A 60 -11.50 14.36 -8.22
C THR A 60 -11.72 15.86 -8.24
N VAL A 61 -10.67 16.58 -8.60
CA VAL A 61 -10.67 18.04 -8.80
C VAL A 61 -10.12 18.38 -10.18
N MET A 62 -10.54 19.53 -10.71
CA MET A 62 -9.98 20.06 -11.95
C MET A 62 -8.93 21.10 -11.57
N ILE A 63 -7.67 20.88 -11.95
CA ILE A 63 -6.58 21.81 -11.74
C ILE A 63 -6.18 22.50 -13.05
N ARG A 64 -5.73 23.74 -12.96
CA ARG A 64 -5.13 24.45 -14.11
C ARG A 64 -3.65 24.11 -14.19
N THR A 65 -3.18 23.80 -15.38
CA THR A 65 -1.76 23.61 -15.72
C THR A 65 -1.41 24.51 -16.90
N GLY A 66 -0.14 24.68 -17.23
CA GLY A 66 0.28 25.42 -18.42
C GLY A 66 -0.30 24.90 -19.72
N GLY A 67 -0.76 23.65 -19.79
CA GLY A 67 -1.40 23.01 -20.93
C GLY A 67 -2.95 22.95 -20.86
N GLY A 68 -3.59 23.62 -19.88
CA GLY A 68 -5.03 23.64 -19.74
C GLY A 68 -5.56 23.08 -18.42
N LYS A 69 -6.81 22.61 -18.43
CA LYS A 69 -7.44 21.98 -17.26
C LYS A 69 -7.18 20.46 -17.28
N VAL A 70 -6.69 19.94 -16.17
CA VAL A 70 -6.40 18.52 -15.97
C VAL A 70 -7.17 17.99 -14.76
N ARG A 71 -7.71 16.78 -14.88
CA ARG A 71 -8.30 16.06 -13.75
C ARG A 71 -7.20 15.53 -12.82
N ALA A 72 -7.41 15.68 -11.54
CA ALA A 72 -6.50 15.18 -10.50
C ALA A 72 -7.32 14.54 -9.37
N TYR A 73 -6.69 13.67 -8.56
CA TYR A 73 -7.29 13.15 -7.34
C TYR A 73 -6.95 14.05 -6.14
N SER A 74 -7.96 14.28 -5.27
CA SER A 74 -7.69 14.83 -3.94
C SER A 74 -6.89 13.81 -3.12
N LEU A 75 -5.76 14.23 -2.60
CA LEU A 75 -4.90 13.39 -1.76
C LEU A 75 -5.65 12.90 -0.52
N GLU A 76 -6.37 13.80 0.15
CA GLU A 76 -7.16 13.49 1.34
C GLU A 76 -8.25 12.48 1.02
N GLY A 77 -8.98 12.69 -0.07
CA GLY A 77 -10.03 11.77 -0.52
C GLY A 77 -9.49 10.35 -0.79
N ILE A 78 -8.37 10.23 -1.48
CA ILE A 78 -7.74 8.92 -1.75
C ILE A 78 -7.25 8.26 -0.45
N ILE A 79 -6.64 9.02 0.46
CA ILE A 79 -6.21 8.48 1.75
C ILE A 79 -7.40 7.94 2.55
N ASP A 80 -8.48 8.72 2.66
CA ASP A 80 -9.69 8.33 3.40
C ASP A 80 -10.35 7.09 2.79
N MET A 81 -10.39 7.02 1.47
CA MET A 81 -10.93 5.87 0.75
C MET A 81 -10.10 4.60 1.03
N LEU A 82 -8.78 4.66 0.88
CA LEU A 82 -7.90 3.52 1.13
C LEU A 82 -7.93 3.09 2.60
N HIS A 83 -8.00 4.06 3.52
CA HIS A 83 -8.14 3.77 4.94
C HIS A 83 -9.46 3.04 5.23
N GLY A 84 -10.59 3.57 4.75
CA GLY A 84 -11.90 2.95 4.92
C GLY A 84 -11.97 1.55 4.32
N TRP A 85 -11.39 1.38 3.11
CA TRP A 85 -11.28 0.07 2.46
C TRP A 85 -10.42 -0.91 3.31
N LEU A 86 -9.27 -0.46 3.80
CA LEU A 86 -8.37 -1.29 4.63
C LEU A 86 -9.06 -1.74 5.92
N VAL A 87 -9.74 -0.83 6.62
CA VAL A 87 -10.49 -1.13 7.86
C VAL A 87 -11.59 -2.16 7.58
N LYS A 88 -12.42 -1.93 6.55
CA LYS A 88 -13.51 -2.81 6.17
C LYS A 88 -13.00 -4.22 5.82
N THR A 89 -11.99 -4.31 4.95
CA THR A 89 -11.44 -5.60 4.49
C THR A 89 -10.81 -6.37 5.65
N ARG A 90 -10.12 -5.70 6.56
CA ARG A 90 -9.58 -6.33 7.78
C ARG A 90 -10.69 -6.90 8.66
N HIS A 91 -11.78 -6.18 8.82
CA HIS A 91 -12.93 -6.64 9.60
C HIS A 91 -13.58 -7.88 8.95
N GLU A 92 -13.89 -7.81 7.66
CA GLU A 92 -14.48 -8.93 6.91
C GLU A 92 -13.61 -10.20 6.97
N ILE A 93 -12.30 -10.06 6.82
CA ILE A 93 -11.37 -11.19 6.95
C ILE A 93 -11.41 -11.75 8.37
N SER A 94 -11.38 -10.90 9.41
CA SER A 94 -11.46 -11.36 10.80
C SER A 94 -12.73 -12.14 11.07
N GLU A 95 -13.90 -11.67 10.60
CA GLU A 95 -15.17 -12.36 10.76
C GLU A 95 -15.19 -13.73 10.07
N ILE A 96 -14.67 -13.81 8.83
CA ILE A 96 -14.57 -15.09 8.10
C ILE A 96 -13.71 -16.09 8.89
N TYR A 97 -12.58 -15.64 9.44
CA TYR A 97 -11.70 -16.47 10.25
C TYR A 97 -12.37 -16.95 11.53
N GLU A 98 -13.00 -16.04 12.28
CA GLU A 98 -13.70 -16.41 13.51
C GLU A 98 -14.78 -17.46 13.24
N LYS A 99 -15.54 -17.29 12.15
CA LYS A 99 -16.57 -18.25 11.74
C LYS A 99 -15.96 -19.63 11.40
N TYR A 100 -14.93 -19.65 10.57
CA TYR A 100 -14.23 -20.88 10.15
C TYR A 100 -13.67 -21.65 11.36
N TYR A 101 -13.01 -20.95 12.29
CA TYR A 101 -12.45 -21.58 13.48
C TYR A 101 -13.51 -22.09 14.43
N ARG A 102 -14.62 -21.36 14.62
CA ARG A 102 -15.76 -21.85 15.42
C ARG A 102 -16.33 -23.14 14.85
N GLU A 103 -16.56 -23.19 13.54
CA GLU A 103 -17.07 -24.38 12.85
C GLU A 103 -16.08 -25.56 12.97
N LYS A 104 -14.78 -25.32 12.84
CA LYS A 104 -13.76 -26.36 13.00
C LYS A 104 -13.70 -26.92 14.42
N ILE A 105 -13.72 -26.07 15.44
CA ILE A 105 -13.73 -26.48 16.86
C ILE A 105 -15.01 -27.28 17.18
N LEU A 106 -16.17 -26.87 16.66
CA LEU A 106 -17.42 -27.59 16.85
C LEU A 106 -17.35 -29.02 16.24
N ASN A 107 -16.87 -29.12 15.02
CA ASN A 107 -16.73 -30.40 14.32
C ASN A 107 -15.70 -31.35 14.98
N GLU A 108 -14.59 -30.81 15.53
CA GLU A 108 -13.60 -31.61 16.27
C GLU A 108 -14.15 -32.10 17.61
N ASN A 109 -15.02 -31.33 18.28
CA ASN A 109 -15.66 -31.77 19.54
C ASN A 109 -16.80 -32.77 19.35
N GLU A 110 -17.48 -32.79 18.19
CA GLU A 110 -18.49 -33.78 17.87
C GLU A 110 -17.88 -35.16 17.52
N GLY A 111 -16.60 -35.22 17.15
CA GLY A 111 -15.87 -36.47 16.86
C GLY A 111 -15.31 -37.17 18.09
N GLU A 112 -15.16 -36.51 19.22
CA GLU A 112 -14.68 -37.08 20.48
C GLU A 112 -15.80 -37.16 21.51
N GLY A 113 -16.63 -38.20 21.41
CA GLY A 113 -17.63 -38.53 22.41
C GLY A 113 -17.01 -38.92 23.75
N GLN A 114 -16.59 -37.94 24.54
CA GLN A 114 -16.32 -38.08 25.97
C GLN A 114 -16.62 -36.82 26.74
N GLU A 115 -17.56 -36.94 27.68
CA GLU A 115 -17.84 -35.96 28.72
C GLU A 115 -16.57 -35.53 29.43
N LYS A 116 -16.21 -34.24 29.31
CA LYS A 116 -15.35 -33.58 30.29
C LYS A 116 -16.03 -32.32 30.81
N ASN A 117 -16.28 -32.43 32.11
CA ASN A 117 -16.82 -31.46 33.02
C ASN A 117 -16.46 -30.01 32.73
N GLY A 118 -17.48 -29.17 32.93
CA GLY A 118 -17.49 -27.73 32.84
C GLY A 118 -16.24 -27.05 33.38
N MET A 119 -15.51 -26.50 32.45
CA MET A 119 -14.60 -25.41 32.72
C MET A 119 -14.86 -24.40 31.62
N ASP A 120 -15.44 -23.28 32.03
CA ASP A 120 -15.70 -22.10 31.23
C ASP A 120 -14.38 -21.66 30.55
N LYS A 121 -14.07 -22.22 29.35
CA LYS A 121 -12.98 -21.74 28.50
C LYS A 121 -13.41 -20.45 27.84
N THR A 122 -13.62 -19.47 28.70
CA THR A 122 -13.80 -18.08 28.35
C THR A 122 -12.75 -17.62 27.34
N LYS A 123 -13.24 -17.30 26.14
CA LYS A 123 -12.79 -16.19 25.28
C LYS A 123 -11.29 -15.95 25.14
N GLU A 124 -10.47 -16.96 24.98
CA GLU A 124 -9.22 -16.72 24.30
C GLU A 124 -9.57 -16.29 22.86
N LYS A 125 -9.30 -15.03 22.54
CA LYS A 125 -9.33 -14.54 21.16
C LYS A 125 -8.41 -15.45 20.37
N VAL A 126 -8.97 -16.35 19.59
CA VAL A 126 -8.20 -17.18 18.66
C VAL A 126 -7.45 -16.22 17.75
N LYS A 127 -6.16 -16.03 18.02
CA LYS A 127 -5.32 -15.22 17.14
C LYS A 127 -5.32 -15.90 15.79
N SER A 128 -5.80 -15.21 14.77
CA SER A 128 -5.74 -15.70 13.39
C SER A 128 -4.31 -16.11 13.08
N PRO A 129 -4.05 -17.35 12.60
CA PRO A 129 -2.70 -17.77 12.21
C PRO A 129 -2.20 -16.99 10.97
N TYR A 130 -3.06 -16.20 10.36
CA TYR A 130 -2.75 -15.40 9.18
C TYR A 130 -2.60 -13.94 9.58
N GLN A 131 -1.47 -13.37 9.19
CA GLN A 131 -1.21 -11.95 9.39
C GLN A 131 -2.06 -11.14 8.43
N ILE A 132 -3.07 -10.44 8.95
CA ILE A 132 -3.88 -9.51 8.16
C ILE A 132 -3.05 -8.23 7.98
N PRO A 133 -2.80 -7.78 6.71
CA PRO A 133 -2.00 -6.59 6.47
C PRO A 133 -2.55 -5.35 7.19
N ASP A 134 -1.65 -4.57 7.78
CA ASP A 134 -1.94 -3.27 8.39
C ASP A 134 -1.50 -2.10 7.49
N THR A 135 -0.99 -2.44 6.32
CA THR A 135 -0.41 -1.50 5.36
C THR A 135 -1.03 -1.74 3.98
N VAL A 136 -1.46 -0.66 3.34
CA VAL A 136 -1.91 -0.66 1.94
C VAL A 136 -1.09 0.33 1.13
N ILE A 137 -0.68 -0.08 -0.07
CA ILE A 137 -0.09 0.79 -1.10
C ILE A 137 -1.11 0.93 -2.22
N GLY A 138 -1.63 2.14 -2.40
CA GLY A 138 -2.48 2.51 -3.53
C GLY A 138 -1.67 3.23 -4.59
N VAL A 139 -1.58 2.66 -5.80
CA VAL A 139 -1.05 3.37 -6.97
C VAL A 139 -2.22 3.95 -7.74
N VAL A 140 -2.23 5.27 -7.95
CA VAL A 140 -3.33 5.96 -8.62
C VAL A 140 -2.93 6.48 -10.00
N SER A 141 -3.84 6.44 -10.96
CA SER A 141 -3.56 6.84 -12.36
C SER A 141 -3.41 8.34 -12.56
N LEU A 142 -4.16 9.16 -11.83
CA LEU A 142 -4.16 10.62 -11.97
C LEU A 142 -3.16 11.31 -11.03
N PRO A 143 -2.78 12.57 -11.32
CA PRO A 143 -2.02 13.39 -10.39
C PRO A 143 -2.69 13.49 -9.02
N LEU A 144 -1.91 13.46 -7.95
CA LEU A 144 -2.36 13.72 -6.57
C LEU A 144 -2.15 15.20 -6.25
N VAL A 145 -3.16 15.82 -5.68
CA VAL A 145 -3.10 17.22 -5.27
C VAL A 145 -3.80 17.44 -3.94
N THR A 146 -3.31 18.40 -3.16
CA THR A 146 -4.06 18.98 -2.03
C THR A 146 -4.26 20.47 -2.28
N ARG A 147 -5.37 21.02 -1.80
CA ARG A 147 -5.61 22.47 -1.86
C ARG A 147 -4.81 23.15 -0.74
N ASN A 148 -3.93 24.05 -1.12
CA ASN A 148 -3.28 24.90 -0.11
C ASN A 148 -4.32 25.84 0.52
N PRO A 149 -4.53 25.80 1.85
CA PRO A 149 -5.56 26.59 2.51
C PRO A 149 -5.27 28.11 2.53
N TYR A 150 -4.03 28.50 2.26
CA TYR A 150 -3.56 29.88 2.34
C TYR A 150 -3.35 30.53 0.97
N LEU A 151 -3.23 29.72 -0.07
CA LEU A 151 -2.93 30.15 -1.42
C LEU A 151 -3.90 29.48 -2.39
N ASP A 152 -4.34 30.20 -3.42
CA ASP A 152 -5.31 29.68 -4.41
C ASP A 152 -4.60 28.78 -5.44
N PHE A 153 -3.83 27.80 -4.97
CA PHE A 153 -3.23 26.78 -5.83
C PHE A 153 -3.27 25.37 -5.18
N TYR A 154 -3.06 24.37 -6.01
CA TYR A 154 -2.96 22.97 -5.60
C TYR A 154 -1.50 22.53 -5.60
N GLU A 155 -1.04 22.01 -4.45
CA GLU A 155 0.24 21.30 -4.35
C GLU A 155 0.11 19.90 -4.96
N LYS A 156 1.15 19.48 -5.71
CA LYS A 156 1.23 18.17 -6.35
C LYS A 156 2.13 17.24 -5.55
N PHE A 157 1.72 15.99 -5.45
CA PHE A 157 2.48 14.95 -4.76
C PHE A 157 2.82 13.80 -5.72
N LEU A 158 4.03 13.26 -5.59
CA LEU A 158 4.47 12.05 -6.29
C LEU A 158 4.04 10.81 -5.52
N GLY A 159 4.22 10.84 -4.20
CA GLY A 159 3.80 9.81 -3.26
C GLY A 159 3.68 10.41 -1.86
N VAL A 160 2.94 9.74 -1.01
CA VAL A 160 2.73 10.11 0.39
C VAL A 160 2.50 8.85 1.22
N GLN A 161 3.13 8.79 2.39
CA GLN A 161 2.82 7.82 3.42
C GLN A 161 2.15 8.52 4.58
N LYS A 162 1.05 7.95 5.10
CA LYS A 162 0.34 8.44 6.29
C LYS A 162 -0.03 7.28 7.19
N GLN A 163 0.13 7.48 8.51
CA GLN A 163 -0.37 6.53 9.51
C GLN A 163 -1.65 7.05 10.13
N ILE A 164 -2.69 6.21 10.14
CA ILE A 164 -4.00 6.54 10.72
C ILE A 164 -4.44 5.34 11.58
N SER A 165 -4.65 5.57 12.87
CA SER A 165 -5.11 4.54 13.83
C SER A 165 -4.28 3.24 13.77
N GLY A 166 -2.96 3.38 13.64
CA GLY A 166 -2.03 2.24 13.55
C GLY A 166 -1.92 1.58 12.17
N LEU A 167 -2.74 2.00 11.21
CA LEU A 167 -2.69 1.50 9.83
C LEU A 167 -1.84 2.43 8.96
N ASN A 168 -1.05 1.86 8.05
CA ASN A 168 -0.23 2.62 7.10
C ASN A 168 -0.93 2.70 5.74
N ILE A 169 -1.16 3.92 5.30
CA ILE A 169 -1.73 4.23 3.99
C ILE A 169 -0.64 4.88 3.15
N VAL A 170 -0.28 4.22 2.08
CA VAL A 170 0.70 4.68 1.10
C VAL A 170 -0.02 4.97 -0.20
N VAL A 171 0.22 6.12 -0.79
CA VAL A 171 -0.34 6.52 -2.08
C VAL A 171 0.78 6.95 -3.01
N VAL A 172 0.80 6.42 -4.23
CA VAL A 172 1.76 6.80 -5.27
C VAL A 172 0.98 7.22 -6.52
N SER A 173 1.27 8.40 -7.06
CA SER A 173 0.70 8.85 -8.33
C SER A 173 1.52 8.33 -9.51
N ALA A 174 0.92 7.60 -10.44
CA ALA A 174 1.61 7.10 -11.62
C ALA A 174 1.84 8.19 -12.67
N SER A 175 0.88 9.08 -12.86
CA SER A 175 0.89 10.10 -13.91
C SER A 175 2.16 10.97 -13.96
N PRO A 176 2.74 11.46 -12.83
CA PRO A 176 3.96 12.27 -12.88
C PRO A 176 5.20 11.51 -13.38
N PHE A 177 5.17 10.18 -13.31
CA PHE A 177 6.27 9.32 -13.73
C PHE A 177 6.15 8.83 -15.17
N TYR A 178 5.06 9.21 -15.86
CA TYR A 178 4.80 8.78 -17.22
C TYR A 178 6.01 8.96 -18.15
N HIS A 179 6.26 7.96 -18.98
CA HIS A 179 7.23 7.97 -20.04
C HIS A 179 6.75 7.04 -21.15
N GLU A 180 6.98 7.39 -22.43
CA GLU A 180 6.60 6.56 -23.57
C GLU A 180 7.27 5.20 -23.55
N ASN A 181 8.55 5.17 -23.14
CA ASN A 181 9.26 3.92 -22.88
C ASN A 181 8.75 3.30 -21.57
N LYS A 182 8.07 2.16 -21.70
CA LYS A 182 7.47 1.44 -20.57
C LYS A 182 8.48 0.98 -19.52
N LEU A 183 9.72 0.66 -19.92
CA LEU A 183 10.76 0.24 -18.97
C LEU A 183 11.18 1.40 -18.06
N ILE A 184 11.35 2.60 -18.62
CA ILE A 184 11.65 3.81 -17.85
C ILE A 184 10.48 4.15 -16.93
N PHE A 185 9.26 4.07 -17.43
CA PHE A 185 8.07 4.32 -16.63
C PHE A 185 7.94 3.32 -15.45
N SER A 186 8.10 2.03 -15.72
CA SER A 186 8.07 0.98 -14.70
C SER A 186 9.18 1.18 -13.65
N GLU A 187 10.41 1.52 -14.05
CA GLU A 187 11.51 1.78 -13.13
C GLU A 187 11.23 3.00 -12.22
N ARG A 188 10.65 4.07 -12.77
CA ARG A 188 10.25 5.24 -11.99
C ARG A 188 9.22 4.87 -10.93
N LEU A 189 8.20 4.09 -11.31
CA LEU A 189 7.17 3.62 -10.38
C LEU A 189 7.74 2.64 -9.35
N PHE A 190 8.60 1.72 -9.77
CA PHE A 190 9.32 0.83 -8.86
C PHE A 190 10.06 1.61 -7.77
N LYS A 191 10.83 2.64 -8.16
CA LYS A 191 11.53 3.51 -7.21
C LYS A 191 10.55 4.22 -6.27
N ALA A 192 9.44 4.76 -6.79
CA ALA A 192 8.45 5.48 -5.99
C ALA A 192 7.77 4.56 -4.98
N ILE A 193 7.36 3.37 -5.38
CA ILE A 193 6.76 2.38 -4.47
C ILE A 193 7.77 1.98 -3.39
N LEU A 194 9.03 1.76 -3.76
CA LEU A 194 10.10 1.43 -2.81
C LEU A 194 10.38 2.56 -1.82
N HIS A 195 10.37 3.81 -2.27
CA HIS A 195 10.55 5.01 -1.45
C HIS A 195 9.45 5.09 -0.37
N GLU A 196 8.21 5.06 -0.79
CA GLU A 196 7.07 5.15 0.10
C GLU A 196 6.95 3.93 1.04
N LEU A 197 7.32 2.74 0.55
CA LEU A 197 7.42 1.54 1.39
C LEU A 197 8.48 1.72 2.48
N GLY A 198 9.61 2.36 2.16
CA GLY A 198 10.63 2.74 3.14
C GLY A 198 10.05 3.60 4.25
N HIS A 199 9.24 4.61 3.93
CA HIS A 199 8.56 5.43 4.93
C HIS A 199 7.55 4.64 5.76
N ALA A 200 6.77 3.75 5.14
CA ALA A 200 5.82 2.88 5.85
C ALA A 200 6.48 1.97 6.89
N PHE A 201 7.76 1.66 6.71
CA PHE A 201 8.59 0.93 7.66
C PHE A 201 9.58 1.82 8.44
N GLY A 202 9.30 3.11 8.53
CA GLY A 202 9.97 4.05 9.43
C GLY A 202 11.32 4.58 8.96
N LEU A 203 11.66 4.47 7.67
CA LEU A 203 12.83 5.15 7.13
C LEU A 203 12.53 6.63 6.90
N SER A 204 13.49 7.47 7.26
CA SER A 204 13.52 8.88 6.87
C SER A 204 14.21 9.07 5.52
N HIS A 205 14.12 10.28 4.96
CA HIS A 205 14.86 10.65 3.77
C HIS A 205 16.37 10.45 3.95
N CYS A 206 17.06 10.15 2.86
CA CYS A 206 18.50 9.90 2.81
C CYS A 206 19.17 10.86 1.83
N SER A 207 20.33 11.39 2.19
CA SER A 207 21.11 12.29 1.30
C SER A 207 22.07 11.55 0.34
N LYS A 208 22.19 10.20 0.46
CA LYS A 208 23.06 9.40 -0.42
C LYS A 208 22.36 9.10 -1.74
N ASN A 209 23.11 8.53 -2.72
CA ASN A 209 22.49 7.95 -3.92
C ASN A 209 21.71 6.68 -3.50
N CYS A 210 20.44 6.87 -3.24
CA CYS A 210 19.56 5.92 -2.57
C CYS A 210 18.12 6.20 -2.98
N VAL A 211 17.30 5.18 -3.06
CA VAL A 211 15.86 5.34 -3.34
C VAL A 211 15.17 6.26 -2.32
N MET A 212 15.66 6.32 -1.07
CA MET A 212 15.12 7.23 -0.03
C MET A 212 15.57 8.70 -0.17
N ASN A 213 16.35 9.04 -1.19
CA ASN A 213 16.70 10.44 -1.45
C ASN A 213 15.64 11.07 -2.36
N PRO A 214 14.80 12.00 -1.86
CA PRO A 214 13.74 12.60 -2.65
C PRO A 214 14.33 13.41 -3.81
N PRO A 215 13.77 13.32 -5.03
CA PRO A 215 14.23 14.10 -6.16
C PRO A 215 13.61 15.50 -6.16
N SER A 216 14.34 16.48 -6.68
CA SER A 216 13.77 17.80 -7.03
C SER A 216 13.22 17.80 -8.45
N THR A 217 13.71 16.90 -9.32
CA THR A 217 13.32 16.78 -10.73
C THR A 217 13.22 15.32 -11.16
N ILE A 218 12.50 15.07 -12.27
CA ILE A 218 12.42 13.74 -12.87
C ILE A 218 13.78 13.25 -13.38
N LYS A 219 14.66 14.14 -13.83
CA LYS A 219 16.04 13.79 -14.21
C LYS A 219 16.85 13.26 -13.04
N GLU A 220 16.73 13.91 -11.89
CA GLU A 220 17.36 13.41 -10.67
C GLU A 220 16.78 12.06 -10.26
N TRP A 221 15.47 11.89 -10.38
CA TRP A 221 14.82 10.61 -10.12
C TRP A 221 15.36 9.50 -11.00
N ASP A 222 15.51 9.75 -12.30
CA ASP A 222 16.07 8.80 -13.25
C ASP A 222 17.52 8.41 -12.92
N SER A 223 18.32 9.35 -12.41
CA SER A 223 19.70 9.10 -12.01
C SER A 223 19.86 8.40 -10.65
N ARG A 224 18.80 8.33 -9.84
CA ARG A 224 18.86 7.65 -8.54
C ARG A 224 19.01 6.15 -8.70
N THR A 225 19.86 5.56 -7.85
CA THR A 225 19.98 4.10 -7.77
C THR A 225 18.63 3.50 -7.34
N PRO A 226 18.09 2.50 -8.08
CA PRO A 226 16.82 1.86 -7.75
C PRO A 226 16.97 0.86 -6.59
N SER A 227 17.58 1.31 -5.49
CA SER A 227 17.86 0.49 -4.31
C SER A 227 18.06 1.32 -3.05
N PHE A 228 17.87 0.69 -1.89
CA PHE A 228 18.31 1.24 -0.62
C PHE A 228 19.83 1.17 -0.50
N CYS A 229 20.46 2.22 0.02
CA CYS A 229 21.90 2.24 0.26
C CYS A 229 22.30 1.37 1.47
N SER A 230 23.62 1.24 1.70
CA SER A 230 24.19 0.46 2.80
C SER A 230 23.79 0.92 4.21
N LYS A 231 23.23 2.13 4.38
CA LYS A 231 22.64 2.61 5.63
C LYS A 231 21.16 2.20 5.71
N CYS A 232 20.37 2.51 4.68
CA CYS A 232 18.92 2.35 4.69
C CYS A 232 18.46 0.89 4.67
N LEU A 233 19.14 0.01 3.92
CA LEU A 233 18.75 -1.39 3.81
C LEU A 233 18.81 -2.15 5.14
N PRO A 234 19.91 -2.07 5.96
CA PRO A 234 19.94 -2.72 7.27
C PRO A 234 18.93 -2.11 8.26
N GLU A 235 18.69 -0.80 8.18
CA GLU A 235 17.70 -0.13 9.01
C GLU A 235 16.28 -0.62 8.69
N LEU A 236 15.94 -0.70 7.40
CA LEU A 236 14.68 -1.27 6.94
C LEU A 236 14.47 -2.70 7.46
N LYS A 237 15.49 -3.56 7.36
CA LYS A 237 15.43 -4.93 7.87
C LYS A 237 15.07 -4.97 9.35
N ARG A 238 15.80 -4.20 10.18
CA ARG A 238 15.52 -4.13 11.62
C ARG A 238 14.11 -3.64 11.93
N ASN A 239 13.63 -2.65 11.21
CA ASN A 239 12.30 -2.08 11.43
C ASN A 239 11.19 -3.08 11.09
N VAL A 240 11.33 -3.79 9.97
CA VAL A 240 10.38 -4.85 9.58
C VAL A 240 10.37 -5.99 10.61
N GLU A 241 11.54 -6.47 11.04
CA GLU A 241 11.64 -7.54 12.03
C GLU A 241 11.06 -7.16 13.41
N ARG A 242 11.17 -5.89 13.80
CA ARG A 242 10.53 -5.38 15.03
C ARG A 242 9.00 -5.35 14.90
N LYS A 243 8.50 -4.97 13.75
CA LYS A 243 7.04 -4.91 13.50
C LYS A 243 6.42 -6.32 13.48
N ASP A 244 7.13 -7.33 13.02
CA ASP A 244 6.67 -8.74 13.04
C ASP A 244 6.57 -9.33 14.47
N LYS A 245 7.23 -8.73 15.48
CA LYS A 245 7.26 -9.22 16.87
C LYS A 245 6.22 -8.58 17.79
N ASN A 246 5.63 -7.47 17.40
CA ASN A 246 4.59 -6.76 18.13
C ASN A 246 3.19 -7.07 17.57
#